data_6e438c6b3b623e00942667e711eb732d
#
_entry.id   6e438c6b3b623e00942667e711eb732d
#
_cell.length_a   1.000
_cell.length_b   1.000
_cell.length_c   1.000
_cell.angle_alpha   90.00
_cell.angle_beta   90.00
_cell.angle_gamma   90.00
#
_symmetry.space_group_name_H-M   'P 1'
#
loop_
_entity.id
_entity.type
_entity.pdbx_description
1 polymer ?
#
loop_
_entity_poly.entity_id
_entity_poly.type
_entity_poly.pdbx_seq_one_letter_code
_entity_poly.pdbx_strand_id
1 'polypeptide(L)'
;MVAQQADKGAAYLRIEGVNKRFGQNHVVKDVSLEIVRKEIFALLGSSGCGKSTLLRMLAGLETPSTGRIVLDGEDLATVQPHHRPTNMMFQSYALFPHLTVEDNVAFGLRQERPRIARDVIAARVTKMLDLVQMQRFARRKPHELSGGQQQRVALARSLAKEPKLLLLDEPLAALDKKIRQETQLELVHLIERVGVTCIMVTHDQEEAMTMADRIGVMSDGVLLQVGTPDEIYEHPNCRFTAEFIGETNMFHGRLGQQGVACSDFPAPIIIPPLTDHADGSEVSVSVRPERIVLGRDKPEAADGTMNLAAGEVVDIAYLGSYSIYHVRVGSSRTVIASVPSARWGDAPPPTWGDSVWVSWKAPAGVVLGR
;
A
#
# COMPACT_ATOMS: atom_id res chain seq x y z
N MET A 1 -4.52 -0.37 -19.96
CA MET A 1 -4.57 -1.84 -19.98
C MET A 1 -5.80 -2.24 -19.21
N VAL A 2 -6.69 -3.02 -19.83
CA VAL A 2 -7.99 -3.41 -19.26
C VAL A 2 -7.70 -4.37 -18.11
N ALA A 3 -8.12 -4.01 -16.89
CA ALA A 3 -8.10 -4.88 -15.75
C ALA A 3 -8.88 -6.16 -16.11
N GLN A 4 -8.19 -7.29 -16.20
CA GLN A 4 -8.83 -8.60 -16.19
C GLN A 4 -9.55 -8.71 -14.84
N GLN A 5 -10.88 -8.73 -14.88
CA GLN A 5 -11.70 -9.16 -13.75
C GLN A 5 -11.15 -10.52 -13.31
N ALA A 6 -10.47 -10.55 -12.17
CA ALA A 6 -10.04 -11.77 -11.55
C ALA A 6 -11.30 -12.61 -11.29
N ASP A 7 -11.37 -13.74 -11.97
CA ASP A 7 -12.29 -14.82 -11.63
C ASP A 7 -12.17 -15.02 -10.12
N LYS A 8 -13.29 -14.91 -9.37
CA LYS A 8 -13.32 -15.09 -7.91
C LYS A 8 -13.10 -16.58 -7.61
N GLY A 9 -11.86 -17.02 -7.85
CA GLY A 9 -11.39 -18.36 -7.49
C GLY A 9 -11.50 -18.57 -5.98
N ALA A 10 -11.63 -19.81 -5.56
CA ALA A 10 -11.65 -20.18 -4.14
C ALA A 10 -10.44 -19.57 -3.41
N ALA A 11 -10.65 -19.05 -2.20
CA ALA A 11 -9.61 -18.46 -1.37
C ALA A 11 -8.43 -19.43 -1.19
N TYR A 12 -7.24 -18.99 -1.61
CA TYR A 12 -6.01 -19.79 -1.53
C TYR A 12 -5.35 -19.71 -0.15
N LEU A 13 -5.34 -18.51 0.43
CA LEU A 13 -5.01 -18.28 1.82
C LEU A 13 -6.23 -17.72 2.53
N ARG A 14 -6.57 -18.28 3.69
CA ARG A 14 -7.59 -17.75 4.58
C ARG A 14 -6.98 -17.50 5.96
N ILE A 15 -7.18 -16.29 6.45
CA ILE A 15 -6.90 -15.85 7.81
C ILE A 15 -8.25 -15.64 8.46
N GLU A 16 -8.56 -16.36 9.55
CA GLU A 16 -9.88 -16.42 10.14
C GLU A 16 -9.79 -16.00 11.61
N GLY A 17 -10.25 -14.77 11.94
CA GLY A 17 -10.32 -14.25 13.31
C GLY A 17 -9.01 -14.29 14.08
N VAL A 18 -7.88 -14.03 13.38
CA VAL A 18 -6.55 -14.17 13.97
C VAL A 18 -6.28 -13.06 14.97
N ASN A 19 -5.90 -13.46 16.19
CA ASN A 19 -5.47 -12.58 17.25
C ASN A 19 -4.05 -12.91 17.70
N LYS A 20 -3.28 -11.88 18.11
CA LYS A 20 -1.98 -12.06 18.74
C LYS A 20 -1.83 -11.13 19.94
N ARG A 21 -1.52 -11.73 21.09
CA ARG A 21 -1.21 -11.03 22.33
C ARG A 21 0.22 -11.36 22.79
N PHE A 22 0.92 -10.33 23.25
CA PHE A 22 2.18 -10.46 23.98
C PHE A 22 1.94 -9.94 25.41
N GLY A 23 1.74 -10.84 26.34
CA GLY A 23 1.26 -10.49 27.68
C GLY A 23 -0.09 -9.73 27.60
N GLN A 24 -0.11 -8.50 28.09
CA GLN A 24 -1.32 -7.66 28.02
C GLN A 24 -1.47 -6.88 26.70
N ASN A 25 -0.43 -6.82 25.90
CA ASN A 25 -0.46 -6.06 24.63
C ASN A 25 -1.15 -6.87 23.53
N HIS A 26 -2.27 -6.38 22.98
CA HIS A 26 -3.04 -6.97 21.90
C HIS A 26 -2.61 -6.37 20.57
N VAL A 27 -1.66 -7.02 19.88
CA VAL A 27 -0.97 -6.49 18.71
C VAL A 27 -1.70 -6.76 17.40
N VAL A 28 -2.38 -7.92 17.27
CA VAL A 28 -3.23 -8.25 16.12
C VAL A 28 -4.60 -8.60 16.66
N LYS A 29 -5.65 -7.96 16.15
CA LYS A 29 -7.00 -7.94 16.72
C LYS A 29 -8.01 -8.40 15.69
N ASP A 30 -8.46 -9.65 15.81
CA ASP A 30 -9.54 -10.25 15.03
C ASP A 30 -9.40 -10.07 13.52
N VAL A 31 -8.20 -10.30 12.98
CA VAL A 31 -7.91 -10.12 11.56
C VAL A 31 -8.46 -11.29 10.77
N SER A 32 -9.34 -10.97 9.80
CA SER A 32 -9.86 -11.92 8.81
C SER A 32 -9.56 -11.41 7.40
N LEU A 33 -8.99 -12.28 6.55
CA LEU A 33 -8.55 -11.93 5.21
C LEU A 33 -8.52 -13.16 4.30
N GLU A 34 -8.96 -12.97 3.07
CA GLU A 34 -8.84 -13.98 2.01
C GLU A 34 -7.97 -13.46 0.87
N ILE A 35 -7.05 -14.30 0.40
CA ILE A 35 -6.14 -14.02 -0.72
C ILE A 35 -6.28 -15.14 -1.75
N VAL A 36 -6.38 -14.76 -3.03
CA VAL A 36 -6.50 -15.72 -4.12
C VAL A 36 -5.13 -16.20 -4.62
N ARG A 37 -5.11 -17.25 -5.41
CA ARG A 37 -3.85 -17.79 -5.98
C ARG A 37 -3.21 -16.79 -6.93
N LYS A 38 -1.89 -16.63 -6.85
CA LYS A 38 -1.05 -15.73 -7.66
C LYS A 38 -1.29 -14.25 -7.43
N GLU A 39 -2.04 -13.88 -6.41
CA GLU A 39 -2.27 -12.49 -6.01
C GLU A 39 -1.02 -11.91 -5.33
N ILE A 40 -0.72 -10.66 -5.64
CA ILE A 40 0.22 -9.82 -4.88
C ILE A 40 -0.61 -8.96 -3.93
N PHE A 41 -0.59 -9.28 -2.65
CA PHE A 41 -1.31 -8.55 -1.61
C PHE A 41 -0.37 -7.69 -0.80
N ALA A 42 -0.65 -6.39 -0.66
CA ALA A 42 0.11 -5.49 0.19
C ALA A 42 -0.61 -5.25 1.52
N LEU A 43 0.09 -5.44 2.63
CA LEU A 43 -0.38 -5.04 3.95
C LEU A 43 0.28 -3.69 4.30
N LEU A 44 -0.51 -2.63 4.33
CA LEU A 44 -0.09 -1.25 4.48
C LEU A 44 -0.56 -0.68 5.82
N GLY A 45 0.22 0.18 6.47
CA GLY A 45 -0.14 0.81 7.74
C GLY A 45 1.04 1.45 8.44
N SER A 46 0.79 2.19 9.52
CA SER A 46 1.82 2.83 10.32
C SER A 46 2.76 1.83 11.01
N SER A 47 3.96 2.29 11.41
CA SER A 47 4.89 1.47 12.18
C SER A 47 4.24 0.99 13.49
N GLY A 48 4.44 -0.28 13.82
CA GLY A 48 3.90 -0.87 15.04
C GLY A 48 2.45 -1.33 14.99
N CYS A 49 1.70 -1.14 13.89
CA CYS A 49 0.29 -1.53 13.81
C CYS A 49 0.04 -3.06 13.68
N GLY A 50 1.09 -3.90 13.71
CA GLY A 50 0.95 -5.36 13.73
C GLY A 50 1.27 -6.11 12.42
N LYS A 51 1.60 -5.43 11.32
CA LYS A 51 1.88 -6.02 10.00
C LYS A 51 2.95 -7.11 10.01
N SER A 52 4.16 -6.80 10.49
CA SER A 52 5.26 -7.77 10.56
C SER A 52 4.95 -8.91 11.54
N THR A 53 4.12 -8.67 12.57
CA THR A 53 3.65 -9.74 13.46
C THR A 53 2.73 -10.70 12.72
N LEU A 54 1.78 -10.19 11.91
CA LEU A 54 0.93 -11.02 11.07
C LEU A 54 1.76 -11.81 10.06
N LEU A 55 2.73 -11.16 9.40
CA LEU A 55 3.64 -11.83 8.47
C LEU A 55 4.45 -12.95 9.13
N ARG A 56 4.96 -12.73 10.35
CA ARG A 56 5.67 -13.75 11.13
C ARG A 56 4.77 -14.92 11.53
N MET A 57 3.49 -14.68 11.79
CA MET A 57 2.53 -15.76 12.05
C MET A 57 2.31 -16.63 10.80
N LEU A 58 2.26 -16.02 9.61
CA LEU A 58 2.20 -16.75 8.33
C LEU A 58 3.48 -17.59 8.08
N ALA A 59 4.65 -17.02 8.41
CA ALA A 59 5.93 -17.72 8.31
C ALA A 59 6.12 -18.83 9.37
N GLY A 60 5.30 -18.84 10.44
CA GLY A 60 5.43 -19.76 11.57
C GLY A 60 6.47 -19.35 12.59
N LEU A 61 7.04 -18.16 12.48
CA LEU A 61 7.96 -17.59 13.47
C LEU A 61 7.26 -17.10 14.73
N GLU A 62 5.95 -16.87 14.63
CA GLU A 62 5.04 -16.56 15.72
C GLU A 62 3.79 -17.45 15.64
N THR A 63 3.19 -17.75 16.80
CA THR A 63 1.94 -18.51 16.85
C THR A 63 0.78 -17.55 17.15
N PRO A 64 -0.35 -17.62 16.44
CA PRO A 64 -1.56 -16.90 16.81
C PRO A 64 -1.99 -17.23 18.25
N SER A 65 -2.53 -16.26 18.98
CA SER A 65 -3.14 -16.51 20.28
C SER A 65 -4.50 -17.19 20.15
N THR A 66 -5.27 -16.78 19.12
CA THR A 66 -6.53 -17.39 18.68
C THR A 66 -6.71 -17.18 17.19
N GLY A 67 -7.69 -17.86 16.59
CA GLY A 67 -7.95 -17.81 15.16
C GLY A 67 -7.19 -18.87 14.40
N ARG A 68 -7.31 -18.84 13.06
CA ARG A 68 -6.84 -19.90 12.18
C ARG A 68 -6.23 -19.33 10.91
N ILE A 69 -5.22 -20.01 10.37
CA ILE A 69 -4.56 -19.68 9.09
C ILE A 69 -4.55 -20.94 8.23
N VAL A 70 -5.21 -20.89 7.09
CA VAL A 70 -5.31 -22.02 6.16
C VAL A 70 -4.71 -21.63 4.81
N LEU A 71 -3.74 -22.39 4.33
CA LEU A 71 -3.10 -22.20 3.02
C LEU A 71 -3.34 -23.42 2.15
N ASP A 72 -3.96 -23.23 0.98
CA ASP A 72 -4.26 -24.30 0.02
C ASP A 72 -4.95 -25.52 0.67
N GLY A 73 -5.90 -25.25 1.59
CA GLY A 73 -6.65 -26.26 2.35
C GLY A 73 -5.95 -26.81 3.59
N GLU A 74 -4.67 -26.51 3.81
CA GLU A 74 -3.88 -27.00 4.95
C GLU A 74 -3.85 -25.96 6.08
N ASP A 75 -4.16 -26.37 7.32
CA ASP A 75 -4.07 -25.54 8.51
C ASP A 75 -2.60 -25.39 8.94
N LEU A 76 -2.08 -24.17 8.84
CA LEU A 76 -0.69 -23.87 9.18
C LEU A 76 -0.37 -23.96 10.68
N ALA A 77 -1.36 -24.00 11.57
CA ALA A 77 -1.14 -24.12 13.01
C ALA A 77 -0.44 -25.44 13.39
N THR A 78 -0.68 -26.50 12.61
CA THR A 78 -0.11 -27.84 12.82
C THR A 78 1.25 -28.03 12.14
N VAL A 79 1.68 -27.08 11.29
CA VAL A 79 2.89 -27.20 10.47
C VAL A 79 4.05 -26.43 11.10
N GLN A 80 5.15 -27.13 11.37
CA GLN A 80 6.36 -26.49 11.91
C GLN A 80 6.95 -25.48 10.90
N PRO A 81 7.61 -24.40 11.34
CA PRO A 81 8.07 -23.32 10.45
C PRO A 81 8.88 -23.78 9.25
N HIS A 82 9.82 -24.71 9.45
CA HIS A 82 10.69 -25.19 8.38
C HIS A 82 10.02 -26.17 7.39
N HIS A 83 8.83 -26.68 7.72
CA HIS A 83 8.01 -27.51 6.84
C HIS A 83 6.89 -26.72 6.15
N ARG A 84 6.66 -25.47 6.56
CA ARG A 84 5.63 -24.65 5.92
C ARG A 84 5.98 -24.39 4.45
N PRO A 85 4.98 -24.46 3.56
CA PRO A 85 5.18 -24.12 2.16
C PRO A 85 5.26 -22.60 1.94
N THR A 86 5.89 -21.88 2.87
CA THR A 86 6.07 -20.43 2.86
C THR A 86 7.55 -20.10 2.95
N ASN A 87 7.98 -19.05 2.27
CA ASN A 87 9.31 -18.48 2.47
C ASN A 87 9.21 -16.99 2.71
N MET A 88 10.08 -16.47 3.58
CA MET A 88 10.11 -15.07 3.97
C MET A 88 11.42 -14.41 3.57
N MET A 89 11.31 -13.23 2.97
CA MET A 89 12.41 -12.30 2.77
C MET A 89 12.32 -11.22 3.84
N PHE A 90 13.36 -11.05 4.63
CA PHE A 90 13.45 -10.08 5.71
C PHE A 90 13.90 -8.70 5.19
N GLN A 91 13.54 -7.64 5.90
CA GLN A 91 13.92 -6.26 5.60
C GLN A 91 15.45 -6.06 5.42
N SER A 92 16.27 -6.76 6.22
CA SER A 92 17.73 -6.72 6.12
C SER A 92 18.31 -7.66 5.06
N TYR A 93 17.43 -8.28 4.23
CA TYR A 93 17.74 -9.36 3.28
C TYR A 93 18.32 -10.62 3.94
N ALA A 94 18.91 -10.53 5.12
CA ALA A 94 19.48 -11.61 5.94
C ALA A 94 20.34 -12.61 5.14
N LEU A 95 21.14 -12.12 4.19
CA LEU A 95 22.08 -12.95 3.44
C LEU A 95 23.20 -13.44 4.38
N PHE A 96 23.64 -14.70 4.18
CA PHE A 96 24.75 -15.26 4.91
C PHE A 96 26.06 -14.63 4.41
N PRO A 97 26.77 -13.82 5.21
CA PRO A 97 27.89 -13.00 4.72
C PRO A 97 29.13 -13.82 4.35
N HIS A 98 29.24 -15.01 4.90
CA HIS A 98 30.33 -15.94 4.64
C HIS A 98 30.13 -16.84 3.42
N LEU A 99 28.90 -16.94 2.90
CA LEU A 99 28.54 -17.71 1.72
C LEU A 99 28.61 -16.88 0.45
N THR A 100 28.87 -17.52 -0.69
CA THR A 100 28.73 -16.92 -2.01
C THR A 100 27.26 -16.69 -2.36
N VAL A 101 26.98 -15.97 -3.45
CA VAL A 101 25.63 -15.77 -3.99
C VAL A 101 24.98 -17.13 -4.30
N GLU A 102 25.67 -18.01 -5.03
CA GLU A 102 25.14 -19.34 -5.36
C GLU A 102 24.89 -20.19 -4.12
N ASP A 103 25.78 -20.13 -3.11
CA ASP A 103 25.61 -20.86 -1.85
C ASP A 103 24.47 -20.31 -0.99
N ASN A 104 24.25 -18.99 -1.00
CA ASN A 104 23.09 -18.39 -0.36
C ASN A 104 21.77 -18.91 -0.97
N VAL A 105 21.68 -18.97 -2.31
CA VAL A 105 20.48 -19.51 -2.99
C VAL A 105 20.33 -21.01 -2.76
N ALA A 106 21.44 -21.77 -2.76
CA ALA A 106 21.44 -23.21 -2.53
C ALA A 106 21.15 -23.61 -1.08
N PHE A 107 21.30 -22.69 -0.12
CA PHE A 107 21.28 -23.01 1.30
C PHE A 107 20.04 -23.78 1.73
N GLY A 108 18.85 -23.25 1.42
CA GLY A 108 17.57 -23.87 1.77
C GLY A 108 17.38 -25.24 1.10
N LEU A 109 17.80 -25.38 -0.15
CA LEU A 109 17.68 -26.64 -0.91
C LEU A 109 18.56 -27.74 -0.31
N ARG A 110 19.74 -27.39 0.24
CA ARG A 110 20.64 -28.36 0.88
C ARG A 110 20.09 -28.89 2.22
N GLN A 111 19.13 -28.18 2.84
CA GLN A 111 18.50 -28.57 4.12
C GLN A 111 17.28 -29.47 3.92
N GLU A 112 16.76 -29.60 2.70
CA GLU A 112 15.56 -30.39 2.40
C GLU A 112 15.74 -31.88 2.79
N ARG A 113 14.63 -32.49 3.22
CA ARG A 113 14.53 -33.92 3.54
C ARG A 113 13.30 -34.51 2.82
N PRO A 114 13.46 -35.58 2.03
CA PRO A 114 14.69 -36.29 1.65
C PRO A 114 15.68 -35.37 0.91
N ARG A 115 16.98 -35.70 0.95
CA ARG A 115 18.04 -34.89 0.32
C ARG A 115 17.83 -34.78 -1.19
N ILE A 116 17.83 -33.56 -1.70
CA ILE A 116 17.80 -33.28 -3.14
C ILE A 116 19.20 -33.61 -3.73
N ALA A 117 19.22 -34.21 -4.91
CA ALA A 117 20.47 -34.52 -5.62
C ALA A 117 21.24 -33.22 -5.99
N ARG A 118 22.57 -33.29 -5.98
CA ARG A 118 23.44 -32.11 -6.17
C ARG A 118 23.24 -31.42 -7.53
N ASP A 119 23.04 -32.21 -8.58
CA ASP A 119 22.77 -31.73 -9.95
C ASP A 119 21.43 -30.98 -10.04
N VAL A 120 20.39 -31.48 -9.36
CA VAL A 120 19.09 -30.82 -9.26
C VAL A 120 19.21 -29.48 -8.51
N ILE A 121 19.97 -29.45 -7.41
CA ILE A 121 20.25 -28.19 -6.68
C ILE A 121 20.98 -27.21 -7.59
N ALA A 122 22.02 -27.64 -8.29
CA ALA A 122 22.79 -26.79 -9.21
C ALA A 122 21.90 -26.20 -10.33
N ALA A 123 21.05 -27.03 -10.94
CA ALA A 123 20.11 -26.59 -11.97
C ALA A 123 19.09 -25.56 -11.45
N ARG A 124 18.53 -25.78 -10.23
CA ARG A 124 17.60 -24.81 -9.60
C ARG A 124 18.30 -23.51 -9.26
N VAL A 125 19.50 -23.54 -8.72
CA VAL A 125 20.30 -22.34 -8.41
C VAL A 125 20.58 -21.55 -9.68
N THR A 126 21.03 -22.22 -10.76
CA THR A 126 21.27 -21.56 -12.05
C THR A 126 19.99 -20.89 -12.57
N LYS A 127 18.85 -21.60 -12.55
CA LYS A 127 17.54 -21.06 -12.95
C LYS A 127 17.16 -19.84 -12.12
N MET A 128 17.35 -19.86 -10.81
CA MET A 128 17.02 -18.74 -9.93
C MET A 128 17.93 -17.53 -10.17
N LEU A 129 19.24 -17.77 -10.32
CA LEU A 129 20.18 -16.69 -10.64
C LEU A 129 19.94 -16.08 -12.02
N ASP A 130 19.52 -16.89 -12.98
CA ASP A 130 19.10 -16.41 -14.31
C ASP A 130 17.87 -15.53 -14.21
N LEU A 131 16.86 -15.97 -13.49
CA LEU A 131 15.60 -15.25 -13.26
C LEU A 131 15.83 -13.83 -12.72
N VAL A 132 16.78 -13.67 -11.77
CA VAL A 132 17.11 -12.38 -11.15
C VAL A 132 18.34 -11.69 -11.78
N GLN A 133 18.87 -12.19 -12.92
CA GLN A 133 20.02 -11.65 -13.66
C GLN A 133 21.31 -11.57 -12.83
N MET A 134 21.55 -12.56 -11.98
CA MET A 134 22.68 -12.56 -11.03
C MET A 134 23.76 -13.64 -11.31
N GLN A 135 23.69 -14.37 -12.46
CA GLN A 135 24.66 -15.44 -12.78
C GLN A 135 26.12 -14.98 -12.76
N ARG A 136 26.40 -13.79 -13.33
CA ARG A 136 27.77 -13.25 -13.40
C ARG A 136 28.35 -12.96 -12.00
N PHE A 137 27.51 -12.91 -10.97
CA PHE A 137 27.89 -12.65 -9.59
C PHE A 137 27.83 -13.90 -8.69
N ALA A 138 27.58 -15.09 -9.25
CA ALA A 138 27.37 -16.34 -8.52
C ALA A 138 28.42 -16.62 -7.44
N ARG A 139 29.70 -16.32 -7.74
CA ARG A 139 30.85 -16.56 -6.84
C ARG A 139 31.17 -15.41 -5.88
N ARG A 140 30.49 -14.25 -6.01
CA ARG A 140 30.69 -13.11 -5.10
C ARG A 140 30.04 -13.36 -3.76
N LYS A 141 30.51 -12.63 -2.75
CA LYS A 141 29.93 -12.60 -1.41
C LYS A 141 29.00 -11.37 -1.26
N PRO A 142 28.06 -11.36 -0.30
CA PRO A 142 27.11 -10.26 -0.13
C PRO A 142 27.73 -8.86 -0.02
N HIS A 143 28.88 -8.72 0.67
CA HIS A 143 29.55 -7.44 0.83
C HIS A 143 30.18 -6.87 -0.47
N GLU A 144 30.26 -7.67 -1.53
CA GLU A 144 30.74 -7.27 -2.85
C GLU A 144 29.59 -6.85 -3.79
N LEU A 145 28.36 -6.77 -3.27
CA LEU A 145 27.14 -6.46 -4.01
C LEU A 145 26.52 -5.13 -3.56
N SER A 146 25.90 -4.43 -4.51
CA SER A 146 25.03 -3.29 -4.17
C SER A 146 23.77 -3.76 -3.43
N GLY A 147 23.06 -2.83 -2.75
CA GLY A 147 21.81 -3.14 -2.05
C GLY A 147 20.76 -3.80 -2.94
N GLY A 148 20.52 -3.30 -4.15
CA GLY A 148 19.60 -3.92 -5.11
C GLY A 148 20.04 -5.30 -5.58
N GLN A 149 21.36 -5.54 -5.71
CA GLN A 149 21.90 -6.88 -6.02
C GLN A 149 21.69 -7.84 -4.85
N GLN A 150 21.91 -7.40 -3.61
CA GLN A 150 21.63 -8.21 -2.42
C GLN A 150 20.16 -8.58 -2.32
N GLN A 151 19.26 -7.64 -2.60
CA GLN A 151 17.81 -7.87 -2.65
C GLN A 151 17.45 -8.96 -3.66
N ARG A 152 17.95 -8.87 -4.91
CA ARG A 152 17.72 -9.89 -5.95
C ARG A 152 18.21 -11.26 -5.53
N VAL A 153 19.36 -11.36 -4.86
CA VAL A 153 19.88 -12.62 -4.30
C VAL A 153 18.97 -13.16 -3.19
N ALA A 154 18.50 -12.30 -2.29
CA ALA A 154 17.58 -12.69 -1.22
C ALA A 154 16.25 -13.20 -1.78
N LEU A 155 15.75 -12.55 -2.83
CA LEU A 155 14.55 -12.98 -3.54
C LEU A 155 14.76 -14.34 -4.21
N ALA A 156 15.86 -14.53 -4.95
CA ALA A 156 16.23 -15.80 -5.57
C ALA A 156 16.31 -16.93 -4.52
N ARG A 157 16.91 -16.67 -3.35
CA ARG A 157 16.96 -17.59 -2.22
C ARG A 157 15.57 -17.95 -1.71
N SER A 158 14.69 -16.96 -1.58
CA SER A 158 13.30 -17.17 -1.11
C SER A 158 12.47 -17.98 -2.09
N LEU A 159 12.71 -17.84 -3.40
CA LEU A 159 12.01 -18.56 -4.46
C LEU A 159 12.59 -19.94 -4.75
N ALA A 160 13.85 -20.23 -4.36
CA ALA A 160 14.54 -21.46 -4.73
C ALA A 160 13.82 -22.76 -4.26
N LYS A 161 13.09 -22.68 -3.13
CA LYS A 161 12.29 -23.78 -2.59
C LYS A 161 10.91 -23.92 -3.26
N GLU A 162 10.58 -23.07 -4.22
CA GLU A 162 9.27 -23.04 -4.89
C GLU A 162 8.11 -22.96 -3.88
N PRO A 163 8.07 -21.92 -3.02
CA PRO A 163 7.05 -21.83 -1.99
C PRO A 163 5.67 -21.60 -2.59
N LYS A 164 4.62 -22.06 -1.88
CA LYS A 164 3.22 -21.74 -2.21
C LYS A 164 2.88 -20.29 -1.90
N LEU A 165 3.55 -19.70 -0.88
CA LEU A 165 3.35 -18.33 -0.43
C LEU A 165 4.70 -17.65 -0.18
N LEU A 166 4.95 -16.54 -0.88
CA LEU A 166 6.10 -15.67 -0.67
C LEU A 166 5.71 -14.54 0.28
N LEU A 167 6.54 -14.32 1.31
CA LEU A 167 6.34 -13.28 2.31
C LEU A 167 7.49 -12.26 2.21
N LEU A 168 7.17 -10.99 2.00
CA LEU A 168 8.14 -9.91 1.85
C LEU A 168 7.95 -8.87 2.97
N ASP A 169 8.94 -8.74 3.85
CA ASP A 169 8.91 -7.75 4.94
C ASP A 169 9.72 -6.52 4.52
N GLU A 170 9.03 -5.43 4.14
CA GLU A 170 9.62 -4.17 3.66
C GLU A 170 10.72 -4.37 2.60
N PRO A 171 10.41 -5.02 1.47
CA PRO A 171 11.41 -5.52 0.53
C PRO A 171 12.29 -4.44 -0.10
N LEU A 172 11.85 -3.18 -0.14
CA LEU A 172 12.53 -2.07 -0.81
C LEU A 172 13.05 -1.00 0.16
N ALA A 173 12.86 -1.16 1.47
CA ALA A 173 13.18 -0.13 2.47
C ALA A 173 14.66 0.27 2.50
N ALA A 174 15.57 -0.63 2.12
CA ALA A 174 17.02 -0.37 2.13
C ALA A 174 17.54 0.35 0.86
N LEU A 175 16.66 0.68 -0.11
CA LEU A 175 17.03 1.30 -1.38
C LEU A 175 16.75 2.80 -1.37
N ASP A 176 17.59 3.57 -2.08
CA ASP A 176 17.31 4.96 -2.38
C ASP A 176 16.09 5.12 -3.31
N LYS A 177 15.48 6.32 -3.34
CA LYS A 177 14.21 6.57 -4.03
C LYS A 177 14.24 6.19 -5.51
N LYS A 178 15.31 6.53 -6.24
CA LYS A 178 15.40 6.27 -7.69
C LYS A 178 15.50 4.79 -8.00
N ILE A 179 16.41 4.10 -7.31
CA ILE A 179 16.60 2.64 -7.46
C ILE A 179 15.34 1.90 -7.00
N ARG A 180 14.64 2.39 -5.97
CA ARG A 180 13.39 1.82 -5.47
C ARG A 180 12.31 1.79 -6.57
N GLN A 181 12.06 2.91 -7.24
CA GLN A 181 11.06 2.99 -8.31
C GLN A 181 11.35 2.05 -9.48
N GLU A 182 12.61 1.96 -9.92
CA GLU A 182 13.03 1.03 -10.98
C GLU A 182 12.84 -0.43 -10.53
N THR A 183 13.16 -0.74 -9.28
CA THR A 183 13.10 -2.10 -8.72
C THR A 183 11.68 -2.57 -8.41
N GLN A 184 10.74 -1.66 -8.12
CA GLN A 184 9.32 -2.00 -7.88
C GLN A 184 8.73 -2.80 -9.04
N LEU A 185 8.78 -2.25 -10.26
CA LEU A 185 8.23 -2.90 -11.45
C LEU A 185 8.94 -4.21 -11.79
N GLU A 186 10.28 -4.24 -11.63
CA GLU A 186 11.05 -5.46 -11.84
C GLU A 186 10.61 -6.58 -10.87
N LEU A 187 10.38 -6.23 -9.60
CA LEU A 187 9.95 -7.18 -8.58
C LEU A 187 8.55 -7.72 -8.88
N VAL A 188 7.61 -6.87 -9.28
CA VAL A 188 6.27 -7.29 -9.72
C VAL A 188 6.36 -8.27 -10.89
N HIS A 189 7.02 -7.89 -11.97
CA HIS A 189 7.16 -8.75 -13.14
C HIS A 189 7.84 -10.10 -12.83
N LEU A 190 8.74 -10.11 -11.84
CA LEU A 190 9.43 -11.32 -11.43
C LEU A 190 8.48 -12.25 -10.64
N ILE A 191 7.69 -11.71 -9.71
CA ILE A 191 6.68 -12.45 -8.93
C ILE A 191 5.61 -13.02 -9.87
N GLU A 192 5.10 -12.22 -10.81
CA GLU A 192 4.14 -12.63 -11.83
C GLU A 192 4.68 -13.74 -12.73
N ARG A 193 5.93 -13.62 -13.20
CA ARG A 193 6.60 -14.63 -14.05
C ARG A 193 6.74 -15.97 -13.34
N VAL A 194 7.02 -15.94 -12.02
CA VAL A 194 7.07 -17.16 -11.21
C VAL A 194 5.68 -17.70 -10.92
N GLY A 195 4.66 -16.83 -10.85
CA GLY A 195 3.27 -17.17 -10.56
C GLY A 195 3.07 -17.60 -9.10
N VAL A 196 3.87 -17.07 -8.17
CA VAL A 196 3.74 -17.31 -6.73
C VAL A 196 2.76 -16.33 -6.11
N THR A 197 1.95 -16.78 -5.15
CA THR A 197 1.14 -15.88 -4.31
C THR A 197 2.07 -15.13 -3.35
N CYS A 198 1.90 -13.80 -3.25
CA CYS A 198 2.80 -12.95 -2.49
C CYS A 198 2.04 -12.08 -1.48
N ILE A 199 2.54 -12.00 -0.25
CA ILE A 199 2.13 -10.98 0.71
C ILE A 199 3.35 -10.12 1.00
N MET A 200 3.22 -8.82 0.75
CA MET A 200 4.23 -7.84 1.11
C MET A 200 3.73 -6.93 2.25
N VAL A 201 4.63 -6.60 3.15
CA VAL A 201 4.41 -5.58 4.18
C VAL A 201 5.20 -4.36 3.78
N THR A 202 4.58 -3.21 3.81
CA THR A 202 5.23 -1.92 3.59
C THR A 202 4.58 -0.82 4.43
N HIS A 203 5.30 0.26 4.66
CA HIS A 203 4.78 1.52 5.16
C HIS A 203 4.77 2.61 4.06
N ASP A 204 5.27 2.29 2.87
CA ASP A 204 5.31 3.18 1.72
C ASP A 204 4.05 2.98 0.85
N GLN A 205 3.30 4.06 0.68
CA GLN A 205 2.05 4.06 -0.08
C GLN A 205 2.30 3.86 -1.58
N GLU A 206 3.37 4.48 -2.13
CA GLU A 206 3.73 4.30 -3.55
C GLU A 206 4.02 2.83 -3.86
N GLU A 207 4.71 2.12 -2.95
CA GLU A 207 4.97 0.68 -3.10
C GLU A 207 3.66 -0.11 -3.15
N ALA A 208 2.77 0.09 -2.17
CA ALA A 208 1.52 -0.64 -2.10
C ALA A 208 0.63 -0.38 -3.34
N MET A 209 0.49 0.91 -3.73
CA MET A 209 -0.34 1.32 -4.86
C MET A 209 0.19 0.83 -6.22
N THR A 210 1.54 0.72 -6.36
CA THR A 210 2.16 0.34 -7.63
C THR A 210 2.27 -1.17 -7.82
N MET A 211 2.46 -1.92 -6.71
CA MET A 211 2.87 -3.32 -6.78
C MET A 211 1.75 -4.31 -6.47
N ALA A 212 0.70 -3.91 -5.77
CA ALA A 212 -0.29 -4.86 -5.27
C ALA A 212 -1.55 -4.93 -6.16
N ASP A 213 -2.10 -6.13 -6.29
CA ASP A 213 -3.45 -6.34 -6.84
C ASP A 213 -4.51 -5.86 -5.86
N ARG A 214 -4.29 -6.12 -4.55
CA ARG A 214 -5.13 -5.61 -3.45
C ARG A 214 -4.28 -5.16 -2.28
N ILE A 215 -4.81 -4.17 -1.56
CA ILE A 215 -4.18 -3.56 -0.39
C ILE A 215 -5.07 -3.80 0.83
N GLY A 216 -4.48 -4.21 1.94
CA GLY A 216 -5.11 -4.21 3.25
C GLY A 216 -4.53 -3.07 4.10
N VAL A 217 -5.35 -2.11 4.48
CA VAL A 217 -4.95 -1.01 5.38
C VAL A 217 -5.13 -1.44 6.82
N MET A 218 -4.04 -1.39 7.58
CA MET A 218 -4.01 -1.83 8.97
C MET A 218 -3.66 -0.69 9.92
N SER A 219 -4.43 -0.53 11.01
CA SER A 219 -4.14 0.41 12.09
C SER A 219 -4.44 -0.23 13.45
N ASP A 220 -3.59 0.02 14.43
CA ASP A 220 -3.77 -0.44 15.82
C ASP A 220 -4.14 -1.92 15.98
N GLY A 221 -3.59 -2.77 15.12
CA GLY A 221 -3.83 -4.20 15.13
C GLY A 221 -5.08 -4.65 14.39
N VAL A 222 -5.88 -3.74 13.84
CA VAL A 222 -7.12 -4.01 13.12
C VAL A 222 -6.91 -3.82 11.62
N LEU A 223 -7.48 -4.70 10.81
CA LEU A 223 -7.57 -4.54 9.36
C LEU A 223 -8.81 -3.69 9.05
N LEU A 224 -8.58 -2.43 8.65
CA LEU A 224 -9.65 -1.45 8.46
C LEU A 224 -10.35 -1.57 7.11
N GLN A 225 -9.58 -1.76 6.04
CA GLN A 225 -10.11 -1.84 4.69
C GLN A 225 -9.26 -2.78 3.84
N VAL A 226 -9.90 -3.49 2.93
CA VAL A 226 -9.27 -4.30 1.88
C VAL A 226 -9.93 -3.96 0.55
N GLY A 227 -9.13 -3.65 -0.46
CA GLY A 227 -9.62 -3.32 -1.80
C GLY A 227 -8.49 -3.23 -2.81
N THR A 228 -8.82 -2.98 -4.07
CA THR A 228 -7.83 -2.61 -5.09
C THR A 228 -7.19 -1.26 -4.76
N PRO A 229 -6.02 -0.92 -5.32
CA PRO A 229 -5.43 0.41 -5.15
C PRO A 229 -6.42 1.55 -5.40
N ASP A 230 -7.18 1.48 -6.50
CA ASP A 230 -8.19 2.49 -6.85
C ASP A 230 -9.30 2.58 -5.80
N GLU A 231 -9.82 1.43 -5.30
CA GLU A 231 -10.86 1.42 -4.27
C GLU A 231 -10.37 2.03 -2.95
N ILE A 232 -9.14 1.76 -2.55
CA ILE A 232 -8.55 2.30 -1.32
C ILE A 232 -8.35 3.81 -1.42
N TYR A 233 -7.94 4.31 -2.60
CA TYR A 233 -7.67 5.73 -2.83
C TYR A 233 -8.95 6.56 -3.04
N GLU A 234 -9.84 6.10 -3.92
CA GLU A 234 -11.04 6.85 -4.34
C GLU A 234 -12.22 6.65 -3.36
N HIS A 235 -12.28 5.48 -2.67
CA HIS A 235 -13.39 5.10 -1.80
C HIS A 235 -12.90 4.63 -0.42
N PRO A 236 -12.16 5.47 0.33
CA PRO A 236 -11.77 5.13 1.69
C PRO A 236 -13.03 4.93 2.55
N ASN A 237 -13.02 3.90 3.42
CA ASN A 237 -14.15 3.57 4.27
C ASN A 237 -14.13 4.29 5.63
N CYS A 238 -13.02 4.92 6.00
CA CYS A 238 -12.87 5.65 7.24
C CYS A 238 -11.84 6.78 7.11
N ARG A 239 -11.86 7.71 8.09
CA ARG A 239 -10.94 8.85 8.13
C ARG A 239 -9.48 8.44 8.10
N PHE A 240 -9.13 7.42 8.89
CA PHE A 240 -7.74 6.94 8.92
C PHE A 240 -7.26 6.53 7.53
N THR A 241 -8.04 5.73 6.79
CA THR A 241 -7.67 5.33 5.43
C THR A 241 -7.55 6.54 4.50
N ALA A 242 -8.50 7.48 4.56
CA ALA A 242 -8.47 8.68 3.73
C ALA A 242 -7.23 9.55 3.97
N GLU A 243 -6.85 9.76 5.24
CA GLU A 243 -5.69 10.57 5.65
C GLU A 243 -4.36 9.82 5.47
N PHE A 244 -4.39 8.49 5.65
CA PHE A 244 -3.19 7.66 5.55
C PHE A 244 -2.80 7.39 4.09
N ILE A 245 -3.75 7.32 3.16
CA ILE A 245 -3.49 7.07 1.72
C ILE A 245 -3.48 8.40 0.95
N GLY A 246 -2.31 9.04 0.92
CA GLY A 246 -2.12 10.32 0.24
C GLY A 246 -2.67 11.53 1.00
N GLU A 247 -2.37 12.71 0.52
CA GLU A 247 -2.90 13.96 1.06
C GLU A 247 -4.39 14.09 0.77
N THR A 248 -5.12 14.70 1.70
CA THR A 248 -6.55 14.99 1.53
C THR A 248 -6.97 16.24 2.29
N ASN A 249 -7.93 16.97 1.71
CA ASN A 249 -8.64 18.02 2.41
C ASN A 249 -9.76 17.38 3.24
N MET A 250 -9.62 17.36 4.56
CA MET A 250 -10.61 16.79 5.45
C MET A 250 -11.49 17.88 6.06
N PHE A 251 -12.77 17.92 5.73
CA PHE A 251 -13.73 18.87 6.25
C PHE A 251 -14.64 18.19 7.27
N HIS A 252 -14.65 18.71 8.50
CA HIS A 252 -15.47 18.18 9.60
C HIS A 252 -16.72 19.04 9.78
N GLY A 253 -17.88 18.39 9.86
CA GLY A 253 -19.11 19.12 10.01
C GLY A 253 -20.32 18.24 10.36
N ARG A 254 -21.48 18.84 10.30
CA ARG A 254 -22.76 18.16 10.51
C ARG A 254 -23.53 18.06 9.22
N LEU A 255 -24.03 16.86 8.96
CA LEU A 255 -24.89 16.61 7.81
C LEU A 255 -26.22 17.34 7.97
N GLY A 256 -26.66 18.05 6.94
CA GLY A 256 -27.94 18.72 6.85
C GLY A 256 -28.52 18.63 5.45
N GLN A 257 -29.69 19.19 5.23
CA GLN A 257 -30.43 19.12 3.95
C GLN A 257 -29.67 19.73 2.75
N GLN A 258 -28.78 20.68 3.00
CA GLN A 258 -28.00 21.36 1.94
C GLN A 258 -26.57 20.86 1.80
N GLY A 259 -26.20 19.80 2.51
CA GLY A 259 -24.85 19.25 2.57
C GLY A 259 -24.25 19.29 3.96
N VAL A 260 -22.91 19.28 4.08
CA VAL A 260 -22.20 19.24 5.36
C VAL A 260 -21.84 20.66 5.80
N ALA A 261 -22.41 21.12 6.89
CA ALA A 261 -22.13 22.42 7.50
C ALA A 261 -20.85 22.35 8.32
N CYS A 262 -19.78 23.00 7.84
CA CYS A 262 -18.48 23.08 8.49
C CYS A 262 -18.30 24.49 9.09
N SER A 263 -17.79 24.58 10.34
CA SER A 263 -17.59 25.86 11.02
C SER A 263 -16.45 26.71 10.44
N ASP A 264 -15.53 26.07 9.74
CA ASP A 264 -14.32 26.65 9.16
C ASP A 264 -14.38 26.84 7.63
N PHE A 265 -15.55 26.58 7.01
CA PHE A 265 -15.76 26.77 5.59
C PHE A 265 -16.98 27.68 5.34
N PRO A 266 -16.93 28.61 4.35
CA PRO A 266 -17.90 29.69 4.23
C PRO A 266 -19.32 29.28 3.83
N ALA A 267 -19.49 28.09 3.27
CA ALA A 267 -20.79 27.54 2.87
C ALA A 267 -20.87 26.04 3.19
N PRO A 268 -22.08 25.46 3.31
CA PRO A 268 -22.22 24.01 3.41
C PRO A 268 -21.57 23.31 2.21
N ILE A 269 -20.82 22.23 2.49
CA ILE A 269 -20.18 21.43 1.45
C ILE A 269 -21.25 20.54 0.81
N ILE A 270 -21.51 20.76 -0.46
CA ILE A 270 -22.42 19.95 -1.26
C ILE A 270 -21.80 18.59 -1.49
N ILE A 271 -22.56 17.56 -1.20
CA ILE A 271 -22.16 16.15 -1.32
C ILE A 271 -23.15 15.39 -2.19
N PRO A 272 -22.77 14.20 -2.71
CA PRO A 272 -23.75 13.31 -3.32
C PRO A 272 -24.84 12.90 -2.32
N PRO A 273 -26.06 12.54 -2.79
CA PRO A 273 -27.09 11.99 -1.91
C PRO A 273 -26.57 10.78 -1.14
N LEU A 274 -26.77 10.78 0.17
CA LEU A 274 -26.38 9.68 1.06
C LEU A 274 -27.62 8.91 1.50
N THR A 275 -27.50 7.59 1.56
CA THR A 275 -28.54 6.69 2.06
C THR A 275 -28.35 6.26 3.51
N ASP A 276 -27.11 6.32 4.00
CA ASP A 276 -26.70 5.62 5.22
C ASP A 276 -26.42 6.52 6.45
N HIS A 277 -26.67 7.83 6.32
CA HIS A 277 -26.42 8.79 7.40
C HIS A 277 -27.67 9.59 7.71
N ALA A 278 -28.00 9.72 9.00
CA ALA A 278 -29.13 10.55 9.44
C ALA A 278 -28.77 12.04 9.45
N ASP A 279 -29.74 12.90 9.19
CA ASP A 279 -29.60 14.36 9.35
C ASP A 279 -29.10 14.70 10.76
N GLY A 280 -28.15 15.65 10.86
CA GLY A 280 -27.53 16.05 12.11
C GLY A 280 -26.34 15.21 12.54
N SER A 281 -26.04 14.11 11.84
CA SER A 281 -24.84 13.28 12.12
C SER A 281 -23.55 14.07 11.95
N GLU A 282 -22.58 13.84 12.82
CA GLU A 282 -21.21 14.32 12.62
C GLU A 282 -20.51 13.46 11.57
N VAL A 283 -20.08 14.09 10.49
CA VAL A 283 -19.39 13.45 9.37
C VAL A 283 -18.12 14.22 8.98
N SER A 284 -17.28 13.57 8.21
CA SER A 284 -16.13 14.21 7.57
C SER A 284 -16.25 14.06 6.06
N VAL A 285 -15.88 15.10 5.31
CA VAL A 285 -15.81 15.04 3.84
C VAL A 285 -14.32 15.09 3.46
N SER A 286 -13.86 14.06 2.79
CA SER A 286 -12.51 13.96 2.24
C SER A 286 -12.54 14.38 0.78
N VAL A 287 -11.66 15.32 0.40
CA VAL A 287 -11.49 15.78 -0.99
C VAL A 287 -10.00 15.76 -1.34
N ARG A 288 -9.63 15.00 -2.35
CA ARG A 288 -8.24 14.90 -2.81
C ARG A 288 -7.76 16.23 -3.40
N PRO A 289 -6.49 16.64 -3.19
CA PRO A 289 -5.93 17.90 -3.70
C PRO A 289 -6.02 18.05 -5.23
N GLU A 290 -5.87 16.98 -5.99
CA GLU A 290 -5.98 16.97 -7.46
C GLU A 290 -7.43 17.11 -7.96
N ARG A 291 -8.42 16.93 -7.08
CA ARG A 291 -9.84 17.19 -7.37
C ARG A 291 -10.23 18.65 -7.17
N ILE A 292 -9.38 19.43 -6.52
CA ILE A 292 -9.55 20.86 -6.32
C ILE A 292 -9.08 21.61 -7.56
N VAL A 293 -9.98 22.37 -8.14
CA VAL A 293 -9.67 23.26 -9.26
C VAL A 293 -9.38 24.66 -8.73
N LEU A 294 -8.20 25.19 -9.07
CA LEU A 294 -7.76 26.53 -8.73
C LEU A 294 -7.97 27.46 -9.94
N GLY A 295 -8.54 28.63 -9.74
CA GLY A 295 -8.76 29.66 -10.78
C GLY A 295 -8.65 31.07 -10.23
N ARG A 296 -8.33 32.05 -11.11
CA ARG A 296 -8.31 33.48 -10.75
C ARG A 296 -9.72 34.06 -10.71
N ASP A 297 -10.57 33.61 -11.63
CA ASP A 297 -11.94 34.07 -11.76
C ASP A 297 -12.90 33.13 -11.04
N LYS A 298 -14.03 33.66 -10.59
CA LYS A 298 -15.11 32.87 -10.02
C LYS A 298 -15.65 31.93 -11.08
N PRO A 299 -15.63 30.61 -10.88
CA PRO A 299 -16.21 29.69 -11.84
C PRO A 299 -17.71 29.86 -11.94
N GLU A 300 -18.26 29.70 -13.15
CA GLU A 300 -19.73 29.66 -13.35
C GLU A 300 -20.25 28.35 -12.73
N ALA A 301 -21.03 28.48 -11.68
CA ALA A 301 -21.73 27.35 -11.05
C ALA A 301 -23.04 27.09 -11.79
N ALA A 302 -23.00 26.27 -12.82
CA ALA A 302 -24.13 26.11 -13.73
C ALA A 302 -25.36 25.40 -13.13
N ASP A 303 -25.20 24.60 -12.04
CA ASP A 303 -26.24 23.65 -11.62
C ASP A 303 -26.30 23.36 -10.10
N GLY A 304 -25.69 24.19 -9.27
CA GLY A 304 -25.71 23.99 -7.79
C GLY A 304 -25.06 22.72 -7.29
N THR A 305 -24.24 22.04 -8.13
CA THR A 305 -23.51 20.80 -7.77
C THR A 305 -22.03 21.05 -7.47
N MET A 306 -21.61 22.32 -7.49
CA MET A 306 -20.21 22.71 -7.33
C MET A 306 -19.97 23.40 -5.98
N ASN A 307 -19.01 22.91 -5.26
CA ASN A 307 -18.45 23.58 -4.10
C ASN A 307 -17.46 24.65 -4.57
N LEU A 308 -17.53 25.84 -3.99
CA LEU A 308 -16.63 26.93 -4.36
C LEU A 308 -16.40 27.88 -3.18
N ALA A 309 -15.20 28.42 -3.09
CA ALA A 309 -14.86 29.44 -2.12
C ALA A 309 -13.75 30.35 -2.66
N ALA A 310 -13.83 31.65 -2.31
CA ALA A 310 -12.73 32.57 -2.51
C ALA A 310 -11.67 32.37 -1.42
N GLY A 311 -10.41 32.51 -1.78
CA GLY A 311 -9.29 32.39 -0.84
C GLY A 311 -8.06 33.15 -1.31
N GLU A 312 -7.03 33.12 -0.50
CA GLU A 312 -5.73 33.73 -0.73
C GLU A 312 -4.65 32.65 -0.73
N VAL A 313 -3.75 32.67 -1.71
CA VAL A 313 -2.61 31.76 -1.76
C VAL A 313 -1.64 32.09 -0.63
N VAL A 314 -1.46 31.17 0.33
CA VAL A 314 -0.58 31.36 1.48
C VAL A 314 0.74 30.62 1.35
N ASP A 315 0.78 29.53 0.59
CA ASP A 315 2.02 28.79 0.31
C ASP A 315 1.95 28.05 -1.01
N ILE A 316 3.13 27.79 -1.62
CA ILE A 316 3.28 27.11 -2.90
C ILE A 316 4.51 26.21 -2.85
N ALA A 317 4.33 24.91 -3.08
CA ALA A 317 5.40 23.96 -3.32
C ALA A 317 5.47 23.61 -4.80
N TYR A 318 6.53 24.01 -5.50
CA TYR A 318 6.75 23.66 -6.91
C TYR A 318 7.49 22.34 -7.04
N LEU A 319 6.89 21.36 -7.70
CA LEU A 319 7.42 20.01 -7.87
C LEU A 319 7.73 19.66 -9.35
N GLY A 320 7.86 20.67 -10.21
CA GLY A 320 8.16 20.50 -11.63
C GLY A 320 6.92 20.27 -12.47
N SER A 321 6.39 19.06 -12.53
CA SER A 321 5.21 18.71 -13.33
C SER A 321 3.89 19.26 -12.77
N TYR A 322 3.85 19.55 -11.47
CA TYR A 322 2.71 20.15 -10.78
C TYR A 322 3.18 21.03 -9.62
N SER A 323 2.28 21.84 -9.10
CA SER A 323 2.48 22.64 -7.90
C SER A 323 1.40 22.34 -6.87
N ILE A 324 1.77 22.30 -5.60
CA ILE A 324 0.83 22.22 -4.48
C ILE A 324 0.60 23.62 -3.97
N TYR A 325 -0.66 24.07 -4.02
CA TYR A 325 -1.08 25.36 -3.52
C TYR A 325 -1.81 25.19 -2.19
N HIS A 326 -1.41 25.97 -1.20
CA HIS A 326 -2.13 26.10 0.05
C HIS A 326 -2.93 27.39 -0.01
N VAL A 327 -4.26 27.28 -0.01
CA VAL A 327 -5.16 28.41 -0.16
C VAL A 327 -5.95 28.61 1.13
N ARG A 328 -5.79 29.77 1.77
CA ARG A 328 -6.57 30.15 2.95
C ARG A 328 -7.95 30.58 2.54
N VAL A 329 -8.96 29.87 3.01
CA VAL A 329 -10.39 30.10 2.74
C VAL A 329 -11.06 30.48 4.07
N GLY A 330 -11.94 31.47 4.02
CA GLY A 330 -12.60 31.96 5.25
C GLY A 330 -11.62 32.52 6.27
N SER A 331 -11.85 32.26 7.55
CA SER A 331 -11.04 32.84 8.65
C SER A 331 -9.75 32.08 8.95
N SER A 332 -9.71 30.76 8.73
CA SER A 332 -8.57 29.93 9.18
C SER A 332 -8.35 28.64 8.39
N ARG A 333 -9.24 28.29 7.50
CA ARG A 333 -9.16 27.03 6.75
C ARG A 333 -8.13 27.11 5.63
N THR A 334 -7.19 26.18 5.60
CA THR A 334 -6.33 25.96 4.44
C THR A 334 -6.87 24.81 3.58
N VAL A 335 -7.06 25.08 2.29
CA VAL A 335 -7.41 24.08 1.26
C VAL A 335 -6.18 23.84 0.41
N ILE A 336 -5.84 22.57 0.23
CA ILE A 336 -4.70 22.13 -0.56
C ILE A 336 -5.19 21.77 -1.96
N ALA A 337 -4.57 22.35 -2.99
CA ALA A 337 -4.86 22.03 -4.39
C ALA A 337 -3.59 21.59 -5.12
N SER A 338 -3.63 20.45 -5.78
CA SER A 338 -2.56 19.96 -6.65
C SER A 338 -2.86 20.33 -8.10
N VAL A 339 -2.08 21.24 -8.66
CA VAL A 339 -2.36 21.85 -9.97
C VAL A 339 -1.24 21.50 -10.96
N PRO A 340 -1.53 20.79 -12.06
CA PRO A 340 -0.55 20.53 -13.09
C PRO A 340 0.05 21.83 -13.66
N SER A 341 1.38 21.86 -13.86
CA SER A 341 2.08 23.05 -14.39
C SER A 341 1.55 23.50 -15.75
N ALA A 342 1.12 22.55 -16.58
CA ALA A 342 0.54 22.82 -17.91
C ALA A 342 -0.82 23.56 -17.87
N ARG A 343 -1.48 23.64 -16.71
CA ARG A 343 -2.81 24.28 -16.58
C ARG A 343 -2.79 25.77 -16.94
N TRP A 344 -1.68 26.44 -16.64
CA TRP A 344 -1.59 27.90 -16.80
C TRP A 344 -1.24 28.35 -18.23
N GLY A 345 -0.76 27.43 -19.10
CA GLY A 345 -0.35 27.75 -20.45
C GLY A 345 0.64 28.92 -20.48
N ASP A 346 0.32 29.97 -21.23
CA ASP A 346 1.13 31.20 -21.31
C ASP A 346 0.80 32.22 -20.19
N ALA A 347 -0.26 31.98 -19.40
CA ALA A 347 -0.58 32.87 -18.27
C ALA A 347 0.34 32.59 -17.07
N PRO A 348 0.78 33.63 -16.37
CA PRO A 348 1.58 33.42 -15.14
C PRO A 348 0.72 32.68 -14.09
N PRO A 349 1.28 31.66 -13.41
CA PRO A 349 0.58 30.97 -12.33
C PRO A 349 0.31 31.95 -11.17
N PRO A 350 -0.70 31.69 -10.31
CA PRO A 350 -0.90 32.46 -9.08
C PRO A 350 0.34 32.41 -8.19
N THR A 351 0.59 33.51 -7.47
CA THR A 351 1.70 33.67 -6.54
C THR A 351 1.18 33.91 -5.12
N TRP A 352 2.11 33.98 -4.15
CA TRP A 352 1.77 34.25 -2.74
C TRP A 352 1.00 35.58 -2.60
N GLY A 353 -0.09 35.54 -1.83
CA GLY A 353 -0.99 36.68 -1.61
C GLY A 353 -2.02 36.90 -2.72
N ASP A 354 -1.95 36.16 -3.84
CA ASP A 354 -2.95 36.29 -4.89
C ASP A 354 -4.32 35.77 -4.40
N SER A 355 -5.37 36.55 -4.76
CA SER A 355 -6.76 36.12 -4.57
C SER A 355 -7.13 35.10 -5.64
N VAL A 356 -7.67 33.95 -5.21
CA VAL A 356 -8.04 32.84 -6.09
C VAL A 356 -9.36 32.24 -5.67
N TRP A 357 -9.93 31.45 -6.57
CA TRP A 357 -11.10 30.61 -6.30
C TRP A 357 -10.68 29.14 -6.27
N VAL A 358 -11.09 28.43 -5.22
CA VAL A 358 -11.03 26.97 -5.14
C VAL A 358 -12.41 26.40 -5.41
N SER A 359 -12.48 25.34 -6.22
CA SER A 359 -13.74 24.70 -6.53
C SER A 359 -13.58 23.20 -6.78
N TRP A 360 -14.64 22.43 -6.50
CA TRP A 360 -14.72 21.00 -6.82
C TRP A 360 -16.18 20.56 -6.95
N LYS A 361 -16.42 19.52 -7.73
CA LYS A 361 -17.74 18.93 -7.88
C LYS A 361 -18.14 18.11 -6.65
N ALA A 362 -19.44 18.09 -6.30
CA ALA A 362 -19.96 17.31 -5.20
C ALA A 362 -19.50 15.83 -5.19
N PRO A 363 -19.48 15.09 -6.34
CA PRO A 363 -19.01 13.71 -6.36
C PRO A 363 -17.51 13.52 -6.08
N ALA A 364 -16.71 14.58 -6.05
CA ALA A 364 -15.29 14.51 -5.67
C ALA A 364 -15.07 14.38 -4.15
N GLY A 365 -16.11 14.62 -3.37
CA GLY A 365 -16.07 14.49 -1.92
C GLY A 365 -16.56 13.11 -1.46
N VAL A 366 -15.74 12.42 -0.65
CA VAL A 366 -16.12 11.15 0.01
C VAL A 366 -16.57 11.47 1.42
N VAL A 367 -17.79 11.06 1.76
CA VAL A 367 -18.33 11.28 3.11
C VAL A 367 -17.97 10.08 3.99
N LEU A 368 -17.38 10.38 5.14
CA LEU A 368 -16.87 9.42 6.08
C LEU A 368 -17.59 9.60 7.42
N GLY A 369 -18.09 8.52 7.98
CA GLY A 369 -18.53 8.44 9.37
C GLY A 369 -17.36 8.65 10.35
N ARG A 370 -17.64 8.52 11.65
CA ARG A 370 -16.62 8.57 12.71
C ARG A 370 -15.59 7.46 12.58
#